data_3b7c2bf5b63638c3627f0504c975ba82
#
_entry.id   3b7c2bf5b63638c3627f0504c975ba82
#
_cell.length_a   1.000
_cell.length_b   1.000
_cell.length_c   1.000
_cell.angle_alpha   90.00
_cell.angle_beta   90.00
_cell.angle_gamma   90.00
#
_symmetry.space_group_name_H-M   'P 1'
#
loop_
_entity.id
_entity.type
_entity.pdbx_description
1 polymer ?
#
loop_
_entity_poly.entity_id
_entity_poly.type
_entity_poly.pdbx_seq_one_letter_code
_entity_poly.pdbx_strand_id
1 'polypeptide(L)'
;MKPIEFDKSFIKAYKKRIVHDQKLKKRFGLRFARWQSGERSAPLFDHALGGNMLGLRAFSVSGDVRVIYYETDEAYVFTDVGTHAQVYGE
;
A
#
# COMPACT_ATOMS: atom_id res chain seq x y z
N MET A 1 4.08 -8.28 15.05
CA MET A 1 4.39 -7.81 13.68
C MET A 1 5.62 -6.91 13.71
N LYS A 2 6.42 -6.94 12.65
CA LYS A 2 7.54 -6.01 12.50
C LYS A 2 7.05 -4.58 12.43
N PRO A 3 7.89 -3.60 12.78
CA PRO A 3 7.51 -2.20 12.61
C PRO A 3 7.25 -1.86 11.14
N ILE A 4 6.43 -0.83 10.94
CA ILE A 4 6.11 -0.32 9.61
C ILE A 4 6.82 1.02 9.46
N GLU A 5 7.57 1.16 8.37
CA GLU A 5 8.24 2.40 8.00
C GLU A 5 7.57 2.98 6.77
N PHE A 6 7.43 4.28 6.75
CA PHE A 6 6.85 5.01 5.61
C PHE A 6 7.97 5.76 4.91
N ASP A 7 8.33 5.31 3.72
CA ASP A 7 9.34 6.00 2.92
C ASP A 7 8.83 7.39 2.52
N LYS A 8 9.74 8.30 2.25
CA LYS A 8 9.37 9.66 1.82
C LYS A 8 8.48 9.65 0.59
N SER A 9 8.72 8.74 -0.33
CA SER A 9 7.90 8.57 -1.53
C SER A 9 6.46 8.19 -1.19
N PHE A 10 6.26 7.33 -0.18
CA PHE A 10 4.92 6.99 0.28
C PHE A 10 4.23 8.20 0.91
N ILE A 11 4.91 8.90 1.79
CA ILE A 11 4.35 10.07 2.48
C ILE A 11 3.92 11.12 1.46
N LYS A 12 4.75 11.38 0.46
CA LYS A 12 4.45 12.33 -0.62
C LYS A 12 3.23 11.89 -1.43
N ALA A 13 3.19 10.62 -1.81
CA ALA A 13 2.06 10.06 -2.56
C ALA A 13 0.76 10.13 -1.74
N TYR A 14 0.82 9.78 -0.47
CA TYR A 14 -0.34 9.82 0.43
C TYR A 14 -0.90 11.23 0.54
N LYS A 15 -0.05 12.21 0.78
CA LYS A 15 -0.47 13.62 0.88
C LYS A 15 -1.08 14.13 -0.41
N LYS A 16 -0.54 13.69 -1.55
CA LYS A 16 -1.01 14.15 -2.86
C LYS A 16 -2.29 13.45 -3.30
N ARG A 17 -2.43 12.16 -3.02
CA ARG A 17 -3.46 11.30 -3.65
C ARG A 17 -4.56 10.83 -2.72
N ILE A 18 -4.32 10.79 -1.40
CA ILE A 18 -5.23 10.15 -0.45
C ILE A 18 -5.86 11.14 0.52
N VAL A 19 -5.07 12.00 1.14
CA VAL A 19 -5.48 12.78 2.31
C VAL A 19 -6.64 13.75 2.01
N HIS A 20 -6.77 14.21 0.77
CA HIS A 20 -7.83 15.17 0.39
C HIS A 20 -9.15 14.50 0.01
N ASP A 21 -9.16 13.19 -0.13
CA ASP A 21 -10.37 12.41 -0.41
C ASP A 21 -10.80 11.71 0.87
N GLN A 22 -11.86 12.24 1.50
CA GLN A 22 -12.30 11.76 2.80
C GLN A 22 -12.72 10.28 2.79
N LYS A 23 -13.38 9.84 1.73
CA LYS A 23 -13.79 8.43 1.59
C LYS A 23 -12.59 7.53 1.44
N LEU A 24 -11.65 7.95 0.63
CA LEU A 24 -10.44 7.17 0.35
C LEU A 24 -9.54 7.11 1.58
N LYS A 25 -9.40 8.22 2.29
CA LYS A 25 -8.65 8.28 3.54
C LYS A 25 -9.23 7.32 4.58
N LYS A 26 -10.55 7.30 4.73
CA LYS A 26 -11.22 6.38 5.64
C LYS A 26 -11.02 4.93 5.22
N ARG A 27 -11.15 4.65 3.92
CA ARG A 27 -10.95 3.32 3.38
C ARG A 27 -9.52 2.84 3.61
N PHE A 28 -8.55 3.72 3.41
CA PHE A 28 -7.15 3.41 3.69
C PHE A 28 -6.96 2.99 5.15
N GLY A 29 -7.50 3.76 6.09
CA GLY A 29 -7.38 3.44 7.50
C GLY A 29 -7.94 2.07 7.86
N LEU A 30 -9.11 1.73 7.32
CA LEU A 30 -9.76 0.44 7.55
C LEU A 30 -8.93 -0.72 6.97
N ARG A 31 -8.46 -0.57 5.74
CA ARG A 31 -7.66 -1.63 5.08
C ARG A 31 -6.29 -1.77 5.72
N PHE A 32 -5.68 -0.67 6.13
CA PHE A 32 -4.41 -0.69 6.83
C PHE A 32 -4.54 -1.44 8.17
N ALA A 33 -5.61 -1.19 8.92
CA ALA A 33 -5.86 -1.89 10.18
C ALA A 33 -5.97 -3.41 9.96
N ARG A 34 -6.67 -3.83 8.91
CA ARG A 34 -6.80 -5.25 8.58
C ARG A 34 -5.45 -5.85 8.20
N TRP A 35 -4.68 -5.13 7.39
CA TRP A 35 -3.34 -5.56 7.00
C TRP A 35 -2.43 -5.70 8.23
N GLN A 36 -2.49 -4.75 9.17
CA GLN A 36 -1.72 -4.80 10.42
C GLN A 36 -2.11 -5.99 11.30
N SER A 37 -3.35 -6.43 11.24
CA SER A 37 -3.80 -7.59 12.00
C SER A 37 -3.35 -8.92 11.39
N GLY A 38 -2.67 -8.87 10.25
CA GLY A 38 -2.13 -10.07 9.60
C GLY A 38 -2.97 -10.58 8.44
N GLU A 39 -4.09 -9.93 8.10
CA GLU A 39 -4.90 -10.34 6.96
C GLU A 39 -4.16 -10.06 5.64
N ARG A 40 -4.29 -10.98 4.69
CA ARG A 40 -3.64 -10.86 3.38
C ARG A 40 -4.58 -11.22 2.22
N SER A 41 -5.62 -12.01 2.49
CA SER A 41 -6.61 -12.40 1.47
C SER A 41 -7.64 -11.29 1.26
N ALA A 42 -8.72 -11.59 0.52
CA ALA A 42 -9.78 -10.60 0.27
C ALA A 42 -10.25 -9.94 1.57
N PRO A 43 -10.48 -8.63 1.60
CA PRO A 43 -10.49 -7.69 0.47
C PRO A 43 -9.13 -7.05 0.18
N LEU A 44 -8.06 -7.46 0.85
CA LEU A 44 -6.73 -6.87 0.67
C LEU A 44 -6.04 -7.39 -0.59
N PHE A 45 -6.25 -8.66 -0.94
CA PHE A 45 -5.61 -9.28 -2.10
C PHE A 45 -4.10 -9.02 -2.15
N ASP A 46 -3.44 -9.13 -1.00
CA ASP A 46 -2.00 -8.90 -0.89
C ASP A 46 -1.26 -9.94 -1.74
N HIS A 47 -0.34 -9.47 -2.58
CA HIS A 47 0.40 -10.36 -3.47
C HIS A 47 1.76 -9.77 -3.86
N ALA A 48 2.67 -10.67 -4.20
CA ALA A 48 3.98 -10.29 -4.71
C ALA A 48 3.88 -9.81 -6.15
N LEU A 49 4.67 -8.80 -6.50
CA LEU A 49 4.73 -8.24 -7.84
C LEU A 49 5.90 -8.86 -8.60
N GLY A 50 5.85 -8.78 -9.94
CA GLY A 50 6.88 -9.31 -10.79
C GLY A 50 7.47 -8.25 -11.72
N GLY A 51 8.24 -8.71 -12.73
CA GLY A 51 8.83 -7.82 -13.71
C GLY A 51 9.76 -6.80 -13.07
N ASN A 52 9.61 -5.54 -13.48
CA ASN A 52 10.43 -4.43 -12.94
C ASN A 52 10.06 -4.05 -11.50
N MET A 53 9.04 -4.68 -10.94
CA MET A 53 8.64 -4.47 -9.54
C MET A 53 8.93 -5.70 -8.68
N LEU A 54 9.81 -6.57 -9.13
CA LEU A 54 10.19 -7.76 -8.38
C LEU A 54 10.76 -7.36 -7.01
N GLY A 55 10.32 -8.05 -5.97
CA GLY A 55 10.69 -7.74 -4.59
C GLY A 55 9.70 -6.84 -3.88
N LEU A 56 8.76 -6.25 -4.61
CA LEU A 56 7.68 -5.44 -4.04
C LEU A 56 6.40 -6.26 -3.91
N ARG A 57 5.50 -5.79 -3.07
CA ARG A 57 4.18 -6.36 -2.85
C ARG A 57 3.14 -5.26 -2.91
N ALA A 58 1.90 -5.65 -3.14
CA ALA A 58 0.79 -4.70 -3.17
C ALA A 58 -0.39 -5.23 -2.39
N PHE A 59 -1.14 -4.32 -1.75
CA PHE A 59 -2.47 -4.67 -1.24
C PHE A 59 -3.50 -3.60 -1.63
N SER A 60 -4.76 -4.01 -1.70
CA SER A 60 -5.86 -3.15 -2.14
C SER A 60 -6.39 -2.28 -1.02
N VAL A 61 -6.53 -1.00 -1.31
CA VAL A 61 -7.25 -0.04 -0.46
C VAL A 61 -8.69 0.10 -0.95
N SER A 62 -8.88 0.13 -2.26
CA SER A 62 -10.19 0.16 -2.92
C SER A 62 -10.10 -0.62 -4.22
N GLY A 63 -11.16 -0.57 -5.04
CA GLY A 63 -11.15 -1.27 -6.32
C GLY A 63 -9.95 -0.96 -7.18
N ASP A 64 -9.47 0.28 -7.14
CA ASP A 64 -8.36 0.73 -8.00
C ASP A 64 -7.12 1.18 -7.22
N VAL A 65 -7.24 1.52 -5.94
CA VAL A 65 -6.12 2.08 -5.16
C VAL A 65 -5.35 0.97 -4.47
N ARG A 66 -4.02 1.04 -4.60
CA ARG A 66 -3.08 0.05 -4.07
C ARG A 66 -2.03 0.72 -3.20
N VAL A 67 -1.56 -0.01 -2.18
CA VAL A 67 -0.34 0.32 -1.44
C VAL A 67 0.76 -0.58 -1.94
N ILE A 68 1.94 -0.02 -2.20
CA ILE A 68 3.12 -0.77 -2.61
C ILE A 68 4.10 -0.78 -1.45
N TYR A 69 4.65 -1.95 -1.14
CA TYR A 69 5.58 -2.09 -0.03
C TYR A 69 6.56 -3.24 -0.27
N TYR A 70 7.60 -3.30 0.55
CA TYR A 70 8.47 -4.46 0.61
C TYR A 70 8.74 -4.82 2.07
N GLU A 71 9.21 -6.02 2.27
CA GLU A 71 9.52 -6.54 3.60
C GLU A 71 11.00 -6.84 3.71
N THR A 72 11.60 -6.42 4.83
CA THR A 72 12.95 -6.81 5.22
C THR A 72 12.87 -7.67 6.47
N ASP A 73 14.00 -8.17 6.94
CA ASP A 73 14.03 -8.91 8.20
C ASP A 73 13.57 -8.05 9.39
N GLU A 74 13.65 -6.74 9.26
CA GLU A 74 13.46 -5.81 10.38
C GLU A 74 12.18 -4.99 10.27
N ALA A 75 11.62 -4.81 9.06
CA ALA A 75 10.51 -3.89 8.87
C ALA A 75 9.70 -4.19 7.61
N TYR A 76 8.48 -3.66 7.58
CA TYR A 76 7.71 -3.47 6.35
C TYR A 76 7.90 -2.01 5.93
N VAL A 77 8.24 -1.77 4.68
CA VAL A 77 8.51 -0.42 4.19
C VAL A 77 7.49 -0.07 3.10
N PHE A 78 6.63 0.90 3.38
CA PHE A 78 5.64 1.38 2.42
C PHE A 78 6.29 2.43 1.53
N THR A 79 6.19 2.24 0.21
CA THR A 79 6.91 3.07 -0.77
C THR A 79 6.00 3.89 -1.65
N ASP A 80 4.75 3.47 -1.86
CA ASP A 80 3.84 4.18 -2.76
C ASP A 80 2.39 3.87 -2.43
N VAL A 81 1.48 4.75 -2.83
CA VAL A 81 0.04 4.54 -2.76
C VAL A 81 -0.62 5.36 -3.85
N GLY A 82 -1.59 4.77 -4.54
CA GLY A 82 -2.31 5.46 -5.60
C GLY A 82 -3.13 4.48 -6.41
N THR A 83 -3.69 4.99 -7.51
CA THR A 83 -4.42 4.15 -8.46
C THR A 83 -3.48 3.19 -9.15
N HIS A 84 -4.04 2.16 -9.77
CA HIS A 84 -3.26 1.19 -10.55
C HIS A 84 -2.33 1.89 -11.54
N ALA A 85 -2.85 2.86 -12.29
CA ALA A 85 -2.05 3.62 -13.25
C ALA A 85 -0.92 4.40 -12.56
N GLN A 86 -1.21 5.01 -11.42
CA GLN A 86 -0.21 5.82 -10.70
C GLN A 86 0.94 4.98 -10.16
N VAL A 87 0.63 3.85 -9.53
CA VAL A 87 1.66 3.03 -8.86
C VAL A 87 2.41 2.12 -9.83
N TYR A 88 1.78 1.69 -10.92
CA TYR A 88 2.42 0.80 -11.91
C TYR A 88 2.92 1.53 -13.15
N GLY A 89 2.66 2.83 -13.26
CA GLY A 89 3.14 3.62 -14.39
C GLY A 89 2.42 3.38 -15.72
N GLU A 90 1.18 2.99 -15.63
CA GLU A 90 0.35 2.67 -16.83
C GLU A 90 -0.50 3.84 -17.29
#